data_41bb35ed96a47c66fb0cfd8e77b82c82
#
_entry.id   41bb35ed96a47c66fb0cfd8e77b82c82
#
_cell.length_a   1.000
_cell.length_b   1.000
_cell.length_c   1.000
_cell.angle_alpha   90.00
_cell.angle_beta   90.00
_cell.angle_gamma   90.00
#
_symmetry.space_group_name_H-M   'P 1'
#
loop_
_entity.id
_entity.type
_entity.pdbx_description
1 polymer ?
#
loop_
_entity_poly.entity_id
_entity_poly.type
_entity_poly.pdbx_seq_one_letter_code
_entity_poly.pdbx_strand_id
1 'polypeptide(L)'
;MTVVYEDNHIIIVNKTASEIVQGDKTGDTPLSETVKQYLKEKYSKPGNVFIGVAHRLDRPVSGLVVFAKTSKALSRLNEMFKNSEVKKTYWAVVKNLPREEEGELVNYLVRNEKQNKSYAYDKEVPGSKKAILHYRLIGRSQNYYLLEIDLKTGRHHQIRCQLAKMGCPIKGDLKYGSPRSNPDGSICLHARYIRLVHPVSKELIEVEAPVPPGNLWNGFETI
;
A
#
# COMPACT_ATOMS: atom_id res chain seq x y z
N MET A 1 -12.76 -1.75 -8.19
CA MET A 1 -12.84 -1.17 -6.83
C MET A 1 -13.91 -1.88 -6.02
N THR A 2 -13.62 -2.28 -4.79
CA THR A 2 -14.59 -2.85 -3.83
C THR A 2 -14.58 -2.01 -2.56
N VAL A 3 -15.75 -1.54 -2.11
CA VAL A 3 -15.89 -0.81 -0.85
C VAL A 3 -15.88 -1.83 0.30
N VAL A 4 -15.00 -1.65 1.29
CA VAL A 4 -14.85 -2.56 2.44
C VAL A 4 -15.28 -1.92 3.76
N TYR A 5 -15.31 -0.60 3.83
CA TYR A 5 -15.87 0.18 4.94
C TYR A 5 -16.37 1.53 4.43
N GLU A 6 -17.47 2.00 4.96
CA GLU A 6 -18.01 3.33 4.64
C GLU A 6 -18.87 3.86 5.77
N ASP A 7 -18.67 5.13 6.10
CA ASP A 7 -19.56 5.92 6.96
C ASP A 7 -19.73 7.36 6.42
N ASN A 8 -20.16 8.29 7.26
CA ASN A 8 -20.37 9.69 6.86
C ASN A 8 -19.06 10.46 6.62
N HIS A 9 -17.93 10.00 7.11
CA HIS A 9 -16.69 10.76 7.18
C HIS A 9 -15.53 10.13 6.39
N ILE A 10 -15.50 8.81 6.27
CA ILE A 10 -14.46 8.09 5.55
C ILE A 10 -15.05 6.96 4.70
N ILE A 11 -14.30 6.56 3.69
CA ILE A 11 -14.55 5.36 2.89
C ILE A 11 -13.22 4.63 2.66
N ILE A 12 -13.24 3.32 2.88
CA ILE A 12 -12.08 2.46 2.64
C ILE A 12 -12.42 1.50 1.51
N VAL A 13 -11.56 1.46 0.51
CA VAL A 13 -11.74 0.60 -0.66
C VAL A 13 -10.58 -0.38 -0.81
N ASN A 14 -10.87 -1.56 -1.34
CA ASN A 14 -9.85 -2.48 -1.83
C ASN A 14 -9.57 -2.16 -3.30
N LYS A 15 -8.42 -1.51 -3.53
CA LYS A 15 -7.92 -1.11 -4.83
C LYS A 15 -7.38 -2.34 -5.57
N THR A 16 -7.68 -2.48 -6.84
CA THR A 16 -7.01 -3.44 -7.72
C THR A 16 -5.68 -2.88 -8.23
N ALA A 17 -4.78 -3.75 -8.66
CA ALA A 17 -3.60 -3.32 -9.38
C ALA A 17 -4.01 -2.56 -10.66
N SER A 18 -3.11 -1.74 -11.20
CA SER A 18 -3.29 -0.82 -12.35
C SER A 18 -4.13 0.44 -12.10
N GLU A 19 -4.99 0.49 -11.09
CA GLU A 19 -5.66 1.74 -10.70
C GLU A 19 -4.68 2.73 -10.05
N ILE A 20 -4.76 4.01 -10.41
CA ILE A 20 -4.04 5.09 -9.70
C ILE A 20 -4.97 5.69 -8.65
N VAL A 21 -4.42 6.02 -7.47
CA VAL A 21 -5.22 6.58 -6.37
C VAL A 21 -5.61 8.04 -6.64
N GLN A 22 -4.68 8.80 -7.18
CA GLN A 22 -4.83 10.23 -7.51
C GLN A 22 -4.34 10.47 -8.93
N GLY A 23 -4.90 11.48 -9.59
CA GLY A 23 -4.52 11.84 -10.95
C GLY A 23 -3.03 12.10 -11.10
N ASP A 24 -2.48 11.61 -12.20
CA ASP A 24 -1.09 11.78 -12.61
C ASP A 24 -1.01 12.22 -14.08
N LYS A 25 0.20 12.28 -14.62
CA LYS A 25 0.44 12.69 -16.02
C LYS A 25 -0.02 11.68 -17.08
N THR A 26 -0.51 10.50 -16.69
CA THR A 26 -0.99 9.48 -17.65
C THR A 26 -2.35 9.81 -18.23
N GLY A 27 -3.15 10.61 -17.51
CA GLY A 27 -4.52 10.96 -17.91
C GLY A 27 -5.55 9.88 -17.58
N ASP A 28 -5.16 8.79 -16.92
CA ASP A 28 -6.10 7.76 -16.46
C ASP A 28 -7.02 8.31 -15.38
N THR A 29 -8.27 7.84 -15.35
CA THR A 29 -9.23 8.20 -14.31
C THR A 29 -8.76 7.67 -12.95
N PRO A 30 -8.49 8.54 -11.98
CA PRO A 30 -8.01 8.10 -10.67
C PRO A 30 -9.13 7.49 -9.82
N LEU A 31 -8.75 6.61 -8.91
CA LEU A 31 -9.66 5.96 -7.97
C LEU A 31 -10.47 6.95 -7.15
N SER A 32 -9.91 8.12 -6.82
CA SER A 32 -10.62 9.21 -6.15
C SER A 32 -11.85 9.69 -6.96
N GLU A 33 -11.76 9.77 -8.28
CA GLU A 33 -12.91 10.13 -9.14
C GLU A 33 -13.93 8.99 -9.22
N THR A 34 -13.47 7.74 -9.28
CA THR A 34 -14.35 6.56 -9.24
C THR A 34 -15.14 6.51 -7.92
N VAL A 35 -14.50 6.82 -6.79
CA VAL A 35 -15.16 6.90 -5.48
C VAL A 35 -16.17 8.06 -5.42
N LYS A 36 -15.85 9.23 -6.00
CA LYS A 36 -16.80 10.34 -6.09
C LYS A 36 -18.05 9.93 -6.87
N GLN A 37 -17.87 9.30 -8.02
CA GLN A 37 -18.97 8.84 -8.85
C GLN A 37 -19.84 7.82 -8.11
N TYR A 38 -19.22 6.84 -7.45
CA TYR A 38 -19.94 5.86 -6.61
C TYR A 38 -20.80 6.55 -5.54
N LEU A 39 -20.25 7.52 -4.80
CA LEU A 39 -20.99 8.22 -3.75
C LEU A 39 -22.10 9.11 -4.34
N LYS A 40 -21.85 9.72 -5.50
CA LYS A 40 -22.86 10.53 -6.19
C LYS A 40 -24.07 9.71 -6.59
N GLU A 41 -23.84 8.55 -7.16
CA GLU A 41 -24.90 7.62 -7.58
C GLU A 41 -25.63 7.02 -6.38
N LYS A 42 -24.88 6.46 -5.42
CA LYS A 42 -25.45 5.81 -4.22
C LYS A 42 -26.38 6.71 -3.42
N TYR A 43 -26.04 7.97 -3.29
CA TYR A 43 -26.78 8.94 -2.46
C TYR A 43 -27.56 9.96 -3.28
N SER A 44 -27.66 9.79 -4.60
CA SER A 44 -28.37 10.71 -5.52
C SER A 44 -28.00 12.19 -5.28
N LYS A 45 -26.69 12.44 -5.05
CA LYS A 45 -26.22 13.80 -4.68
C LYS A 45 -26.23 14.71 -5.90
N PRO A 46 -26.89 15.88 -5.83
CA PRO A 46 -26.75 16.92 -6.84
C PRO A 46 -25.37 17.59 -6.68
N GLY A 47 -24.71 17.91 -7.81
CA GLY A 47 -23.47 18.67 -7.80
C GLY A 47 -22.21 17.84 -7.47
N ASN A 48 -21.17 18.51 -6.98
CA ASN A 48 -19.86 17.92 -6.72
C ASN A 48 -19.82 17.18 -5.39
N VAL A 49 -19.16 16.01 -5.39
CA VAL A 49 -18.89 15.23 -4.18
C VAL A 49 -17.43 15.45 -3.78
N PHE A 50 -17.20 15.77 -2.51
CA PHE A 50 -15.85 15.90 -1.97
C PHE A 50 -15.25 14.52 -1.67
N ILE A 51 -14.02 14.29 -2.12
CA ILE A 51 -13.16 13.17 -1.69
C ILE A 51 -11.75 13.70 -1.46
N GLY A 52 -11.23 13.44 -0.26
CA GLY A 52 -9.88 13.79 0.13
C GLY A 52 -8.96 12.58 0.11
N VAL A 53 -7.78 12.73 -0.49
CA VAL A 53 -6.73 11.70 -0.57
C VAL A 53 -5.71 11.94 0.54
N ALA A 54 -5.69 11.09 1.56
CA ALA A 54 -4.76 11.19 2.69
C ALA A 54 -3.47 10.37 2.50
N HIS A 55 -3.54 9.28 1.74
CA HIS A 55 -2.39 8.43 1.39
C HIS A 55 -2.62 7.74 0.04
N ARG A 56 -1.59 7.08 -0.47
CA ARG A 56 -1.63 6.43 -1.77
C ARG A 56 -0.95 5.07 -1.74
N LEU A 57 -1.38 4.20 -2.65
CA LEU A 57 -0.64 3.00 -3.07
C LEU A 57 -0.10 3.23 -4.48
N ASP A 58 1.03 2.61 -4.79
CA ASP A 58 1.59 2.62 -6.15
C ASP A 58 0.62 1.94 -7.12
N ARG A 59 0.65 2.32 -8.39
CA ARG A 59 -0.21 1.75 -9.44
C ARG A 59 -0.23 0.21 -9.45
N PRO A 60 0.92 -0.51 -9.43
CA PRO A 60 0.93 -1.97 -9.52
C PRO A 60 0.58 -2.67 -8.20
N VAL A 61 0.31 -1.94 -7.12
CA VAL A 61 0.00 -2.46 -5.78
C VAL A 61 -1.51 -2.52 -5.58
N SER A 62 -2.00 -3.57 -4.96
CA SER A 62 -3.41 -3.74 -4.57
C SER A 62 -3.63 -3.52 -3.08
N GLY A 63 -4.88 -3.42 -2.64
CA GLY A 63 -5.25 -3.38 -1.24
C GLY A 63 -5.89 -2.09 -0.76
N LEU A 64 -5.86 -1.89 0.54
CA LEU A 64 -6.65 -0.86 1.25
C LEU A 64 -6.17 0.56 0.98
N VAL A 65 -7.11 1.41 0.58
CA VAL A 65 -6.95 2.86 0.49
C VAL A 65 -8.08 3.55 1.24
N VAL A 66 -7.72 4.46 2.15
CA VAL A 66 -8.65 5.27 2.94
C VAL A 66 -8.81 6.64 2.28
N PHE A 67 -10.06 7.03 2.03
CA PHE A 67 -10.41 8.37 1.57
C PHE A 67 -11.25 9.09 2.61
N ALA A 68 -11.08 10.41 2.70
CA ALA A 68 -11.94 11.28 3.50
C ALA A 68 -13.15 11.72 2.67
N LYS A 69 -14.35 11.68 3.28
CA LYS A 69 -15.59 12.19 2.69
C LYS A 69 -15.88 13.64 3.11
N THR A 70 -15.09 14.18 4.05
CA THR A 70 -15.20 15.57 4.54
C THR A 70 -13.82 16.19 4.69
N SER A 71 -13.72 17.52 4.58
CA SER A 71 -12.46 18.26 4.77
C SER A 71 -11.90 18.11 6.20
N LYS A 72 -12.78 18.04 7.19
CA LYS A 72 -12.42 17.82 8.60
C LYS A 72 -11.77 16.42 8.78
N ALA A 73 -12.35 15.38 8.19
CA ALA A 73 -11.79 14.04 8.23
C ALA A 73 -10.45 13.99 7.50
N LEU A 74 -10.31 14.66 6.34
CA LEU A 74 -9.06 14.74 5.58
C LEU A 74 -7.93 15.36 6.41
N SER A 75 -8.18 16.50 7.05
CA SER A 75 -7.17 17.17 7.87
C SER A 75 -6.65 16.26 8.99
N ARG A 76 -7.56 15.57 9.67
CA ARG A 76 -7.23 14.63 10.76
C ARG A 76 -6.52 13.38 10.27
N LEU A 77 -6.96 12.80 9.15
CA LEU A 77 -6.27 11.65 8.54
C LEU A 77 -4.84 12.02 8.12
N ASN A 78 -4.65 13.20 7.50
CA ASN A 78 -3.32 13.67 7.13
C ASN A 78 -2.38 13.75 8.34
N GLU A 79 -2.87 14.25 9.47
CA GLU A 79 -2.11 14.32 10.72
C GLU A 79 -1.79 12.92 11.25
N MET A 80 -2.77 12.01 11.28
CA MET A 80 -2.58 10.63 11.72
C MET A 80 -1.55 9.87 10.86
N PHE A 81 -1.59 10.02 9.53
CA PHE A 81 -0.59 9.43 8.65
C PHE A 81 0.80 10.05 8.84
N LYS A 82 0.87 11.37 9.02
CA LYS A 82 2.12 12.08 9.29
C LYS A 82 2.78 11.62 10.60
N ASN A 83 1.98 11.39 11.62
CA ASN A 83 2.43 10.97 12.95
C ASN A 83 2.61 9.45 13.09
N SER A 84 2.40 8.69 12.00
CA SER A 84 2.48 7.21 12.01
C SER A 84 1.48 6.55 12.99
N GLU A 85 0.33 7.17 13.22
CA GLU A 85 -0.73 6.66 14.11
C GLU A 85 -1.62 5.61 13.41
N VAL A 86 -1.48 5.46 12.09
CA VAL A 86 -2.20 4.46 11.30
C VAL A 86 -1.33 3.22 11.14
N LYS A 87 -1.76 2.09 11.71
CA LYS A 87 -1.08 0.81 11.48
C LYS A 87 -1.44 0.28 10.09
N LYS A 88 -0.41 -0.09 9.32
CA LYS A 88 -0.54 -0.64 7.97
C LYS A 88 0.24 -1.93 7.87
N THR A 89 -0.45 -3.00 7.52
CA THR A 89 0.17 -4.30 7.29
C THR A 89 0.02 -4.69 5.83
N TYR A 90 1.12 -5.07 5.22
CA TYR A 90 1.18 -5.52 3.83
C TYR A 90 1.55 -6.99 3.76
N TRP A 91 1.08 -7.65 2.73
CA TRP A 91 1.59 -8.95 2.31
C TRP A 91 2.40 -8.80 1.04
N ALA A 92 3.57 -9.44 1.01
CA ALA A 92 4.46 -9.43 -0.14
C ALA A 92 4.90 -10.86 -0.49
N VAL A 93 4.78 -11.22 -1.77
CA VAL A 93 5.30 -12.49 -2.27
C VAL A 93 6.67 -12.26 -2.86
N VAL A 94 7.66 -13.00 -2.36
CA VAL A 94 9.05 -12.95 -2.82
C VAL A 94 9.54 -14.33 -3.28
N LYS A 95 10.52 -14.37 -4.19
CA LYS A 95 11.09 -15.63 -4.67
C LYS A 95 12.19 -16.17 -3.78
N ASN A 96 12.97 -15.27 -3.20
CA ASN A 96 14.12 -15.63 -2.39
C ASN A 96 13.71 -15.73 -0.92
N LEU A 97 14.19 -16.78 -0.23
CA LEU A 97 14.01 -16.89 1.21
C LEU A 97 14.82 -15.78 1.90
N PRO A 98 14.22 -15.00 2.79
CA PRO A 98 14.99 -14.10 3.65
C PRO A 98 15.99 -14.88 4.51
N ARG A 99 17.10 -14.25 4.86
CA ARG A 99 18.14 -14.88 5.71
C ARG A 99 17.58 -15.23 7.09
N GLU A 100 16.76 -14.32 7.66
CA GLU A 100 16.06 -14.50 8.92
C GLU A 100 14.56 -14.56 8.65
N GLU A 101 13.80 -15.33 9.43
CA GLU A 101 12.35 -15.47 9.26
C GLU A 101 11.58 -14.19 9.67
N GLU A 102 12.16 -13.38 10.53
CA GLU A 102 11.66 -12.06 10.88
C GLU A 102 12.79 -11.07 11.12
N GLY A 103 12.50 -9.79 10.99
CA GLY A 103 13.49 -8.75 11.24
C GLY A 103 12.98 -7.34 10.98
N GLU A 104 13.76 -6.38 11.42
CA GLU A 104 13.54 -4.97 11.14
C GLU A 104 14.51 -4.49 10.06
N LEU A 105 14.00 -3.82 9.05
CA LEU A 105 14.81 -3.15 8.04
C LEU A 105 14.82 -1.64 8.31
N VAL A 106 16.00 -1.12 8.58
CA VAL A 106 16.26 0.31 8.75
C VAL A 106 17.20 0.76 7.64
N ASN A 107 16.72 1.62 6.77
CA ASN A 107 17.52 2.18 5.69
C ASN A 107 17.23 3.67 5.54
N TYR A 108 18.04 4.33 4.71
CA TYR A 108 17.90 5.74 4.34
C TYR A 108 17.61 5.82 2.85
N LEU A 109 16.40 6.27 2.49
CA LEU A 109 15.92 6.25 1.12
C LEU A 109 16.08 7.61 0.44
N VAL A 110 16.62 7.59 -0.78
CA VAL A 110 16.68 8.72 -1.70
C VAL A 110 15.77 8.43 -2.89
N ARG A 111 14.85 9.35 -3.20
CA ARG A 111 14.00 9.25 -4.38
C ARG A 111 14.70 9.89 -5.58
N ASN A 112 14.82 9.14 -6.67
CA ASN A 112 15.15 9.66 -7.98
C ASN A 112 13.87 9.91 -8.77
N GLU A 113 13.49 11.18 -8.92
CA GLU A 113 12.23 11.55 -9.58
C GLU A 113 12.23 11.25 -11.08
N LYS A 114 13.38 11.43 -11.75
CA LYS A 114 13.52 11.16 -13.19
C LYS A 114 13.28 9.69 -13.52
N GLN A 115 13.74 8.78 -12.67
CA GLN A 115 13.56 7.34 -12.81
C GLN A 115 12.28 6.83 -12.15
N ASN A 116 11.60 7.68 -11.38
CA ASN A 116 10.49 7.27 -10.50
C ASN A 116 10.86 6.03 -9.67
N LYS A 117 12.02 6.07 -9.02
CA LYS A 117 12.62 4.97 -8.27
C LYS A 117 13.26 5.48 -6.99
N SER A 118 13.25 4.66 -5.92
CA SER A 118 13.97 4.94 -4.68
C SER A 118 15.19 4.04 -4.53
N TYR A 119 16.22 4.54 -3.87
CA TYR A 119 17.44 3.82 -3.55
C TYR A 119 17.64 3.81 -2.04
N ALA A 120 17.99 2.64 -1.50
CA ALA A 120 18.16 2.44 -0.07
C ALA A 120 19.65 2.34 0.31
N TYR A 121 20.05 3.12 1.31
CA TYR A 121 21.39 3.17 1.87
C TYR A 121 21.36 2.67 3.31
N ASP A 122 22.46 2.07 3.78
CA ASP A 122 22.59 1.59 5.16
C ASP A 122 22.91 2.71 6.15
N LYS A 123 23.44 3.85 5.63
CA LYS A 123 23.74 5.05 6.41
C LYS A 123 23.03 6.25 5.80
N GLU A 124 22.83 7.27 6.62
CA GLU A 124 22.30 8.54 6.17
C GLU A 124 23.18 9.17 5.10
N VAL A 125 22.57 9.61 4.01
CA VAL A 125 23.21 10.35 2.92
C VAL A 125 22.43 11.62 2.61
N PRO A 126 23.02 12.63 1.96
CA PRO A 126 22.31 13.86 1.63
C PRO A 126 20.99 13.61 0.90
N GLY A 127 19.89 14.24 1.36
CA GLY A 127 18.55 14.10 0.78
C GLY A 127 17.83 12.79 1.12
N SER A 128 18.44 11.92 1.92
CA SER A 128 17.79 10.66 2.34
C SER A 128 16.78 10.89 3.46
N LYS A 129 15.81 9.95 3.53
CA LYS A 129 14.83 9.89 4.62
C LYS A 129 14.87 8.52 5.25
N LYS A 130 14.93 8.48 6.58
CA LYS A 130 14.89 7.23 7.34
C LYS A 130 13.60 6.47 7.05
N ALA A 131 13.72 5.16 6.80
CA ALA A 131 12.66 4.24 6.46
C ALA A 131 12.77 2.99 7.33
N ILE A 132 11.68 2.63 8.00
CA ILE A 132 11.62 1.51 8.95
C ILE A 132 10.41 0.65 8.59
N LEU A 133 10.64 -0.64 8.46
CA LEU A 133 9.61 -1.68 8.42
C LEU A 133 10.06 -2.90 9.22
N HIS A 134 9.09 -3.64 9.73
CA HIS A 134 9.30 -4.98 10.27
C HIS A 134 8.70 -5.99 9.30
N TYR A 135 9.38 -7.11 9.07
CA TYR A 135 8.86 -8.20 8.27
C TYR A 135 8.87 -9.52 9.03
N ARG A 136 7.95 -10.41 8.67
CA ARG A 136 7.88 -11.78 9.18
C ARG A 136 7.48 -12.71 8.03
N LEU A 137 8.16 -13.85 7.92
CA LEU A 137 7.79 -14.93 7.03
C LEU A 137 6.56 -15.64 7.60
N ILE A 138 5.45 -15.65 6.86
CA ILE A 138 4.17 -16.22 7.32
C ILE A 138 3.66 -17.37 6.45
N GLY A 139 4.33 -17.65 5.34
CA GLY A 139 3.91 -18.74 4.46
C GLY A 139 5.01 -19.15 3.49
N ARG A 140 4.97 -20.41 3.10
CA ARG A 140 5.87 -21.00 2.10
C ARG A 140 5.06 -21.73 1.05
N SER A 141 5.53 -21.71 -0.17
CA SER A 141 5.06 -22.54 -1.27
C SER A 141 6.26 -23.20 -1.95
N GLN A 142 6.02 -24.01 -2.95
CA GLN A 142 7.11 -24.68 -3.68
C GLN A 142 8.17 -23.71 -4.24
N ASN A 143 7.75 -22.50 -4.66
CA ASN A 143 8.64 -21.57 -5.39
C ASN A 143 8.70 -20.17 -4.80
N TYR A 144 7.91 -19.86 -3.79
CA TYR A 144 7.74 -18.49 -3.26
C TYR A 144 7.55 -18.49 -1.76
N TYR A 145 7.78 -17.34 -1.17
CA TYR A 145 7.64 -17.04 0.25
C TYR A 145 6.70 -15.88 0.42
N LEU A 146 5.83 -15.95 1.44
CA LEU A 146 4.90 -14.89 1.81
C LEU A 146 5.41 -14.16 3.05
N LEU A 147 5.65 -12.87 2.90
CA LEU A 147 6.06 -11.99 3.99
C LEU A 147 4.89 -11.10 4.43
N GLU A 148 4.69 -11.03 5.73
CA GLU A 148 3.89 -10.00 6.37
C GLU A 148 4.80 -8.83 6.74
N ILE A 149 4.37 -7.61 6.43
CA ILE A 149 5.16 -6.39 6.59
C ILE A 149 4.39 -5.38 7.43
N ASP A 150 4.93 -5.05 8.60
CA ASP A 150 4.44 -3.96 9.44
C ASP A 150 5.22 -2.68 9.08
N LEU A 151 4.53 -1.77 8.39
CA LEU A 151 5.13 -0.56 7.85
C LEU A 151 5.13 0.58 8.88
N LYS A 152 6.30 0.92 9.42
CA LYS A 152 6.46 1.99 10.42
C LYS A 152 6.55 3.39 9.81
N THR A 153 7.13 3.50 8.63
CA THR A 153 7.22 4.75 7.84
C THR A 153 6.63 4.52 6.45
N GLY A 154 6.24 5.58 5.76
CA GLY A 154 5.62 5.50 4.43
C GLY A 154 6.40 6.27 3.37
N ARG A 155 7.65 5.88 3.06
CA ARG A 155 8.45 6.50 2.02
C ARG A 155 8.08 5.98 0.63
N HIS A 156 8.36 6.77 -0.39
CA HIS A 156 8.13 6.39 -1.79
C HIS A 156 8.81 5.05 -2.11
N HIS A 157 8.03 4.07 -2.61
CA HIS A 157 8.45 2.70 -2.94
C HIS A 157 9.17 1.96 -1.78
N GLN A 158 8.89 2.29 -0.54
CA GLN A 158 9.69 1.84 0.61
C GLN A 158 9.82 0.32 0.69
N ILE A 159 8.71 -0.41 0.72
CA ILE A 159 8.71 -1.89 0.84
C ILE A 159 9.45 -2.50 -0.35
N ARG A 160 9.15 -2.05 -1.55
CA ARG A 160 9.76 -2.50 -2.80
C ARG A 160 11.29 -2.36 -2.77
N CYS A 161 11.75 -1.17 -2.38
CA CYS A 161 13.16 -0.82 -2.32
C CYS A 161 13.90 -1.58 -1.21
N GLN A 162 13.34 -1.66 0.00
CA GLN A 162 13.98 -2.31 1.13
C GLN A 162 14.04 -3.84 0.98
N LEU A 163 12.97 -4.48 0.48
CA LEU A 163 13.00 -5.92 0.21
C LEU A 163 13.97 -6.28 -0.91
N ALA A 164 14.06 -5.46 -1.96
CA ALA A 164 15.04 -5.66 -3.03
C ALA A 164 16.48 -5.54 -2.50
N LYS A 165 16.76 -4.54 -1.64
CA LYS A 165 18.06 -4.38 -0.99
C LYS A 165 18.42 -5.57 -0.09
N MET A 166 17.44 -6.16 0.57
CA MET A 166 17.61 -7.38 1.37
C MET A 166 17.89 -8.63 0.50
N GLY A 167 17.78 -8.53 -0.82
CA GLY A 167 17.92 -9.66 -1.74
C GLY A 167 16.63 -10.44 -2.01
N CYS A 168 15.49 -9.92 -1.58
CA CYS A 168 14.16 -10.51 -1.73
C CYS A 168 13.23 -9.61 -2.55
N PRO A 169 13.49 -9.36 -3.85
CA PRO A 169 12.63 -8.53 -4.67
C PRO A 169 11.23 -9.14 -4.76
N ILE A 170 10.22 -8.25 -4.74
CA ILE A 170 8.81 -8.64 -4.83
C ILE A 170 8.54 -9.26 -6.21
N LYS A 171 7.81 -10.37 -6.25
CA LYS A 171 7.41 -11.02 -7.50
C LYS A 171 6.64 -10.04 -8.40
N GLY A 172 7.07 -9.94 -9.64
CA GLY A 172 6.51 -9.04 -10.65
C GLY A 172 7.16 -7.66 -10.70
N ASP A 173 7.97 -7.28 -9.72
CA ASP A 173 8.56 -5.94 -9.63
C ASP A 173 9.88 -5.83 -10.41
N LEU A 174 9.76 -5.65 -11.74
CA LEU A 174 10.92 -5.48 -12.63
C LEU A 174 11.79 -4.27 -12.22
N LYS A 175 11.16 -3.19 -11.74
CA LYS A 175 11.87 -1.97 -11.35
C LYS A 175 12.87 -2.22 -10.24
N TYR A 176 12.60 -3.19 -9.37
CA TYR A 176 13.43 -3.54 -8.22
C TYR A 176 14.06 -4.94 -8.30
N GLY A 177 14.15 -5.50 -9.51
CA GLY A 177 14.99 -6.69 -9.75
C GLY A 177 14.26 -8.02 -9.81
N SER A 178 12.93 -8.04 -9.87
CA SER A 178 12.22 -9.27 -10.24
C SER A 178 12.57 -9.66 -11.68
N PRO A 179 12.89 -10.93 -11.95
CA PRO A 179 13.29 -11.35 -13.30
C PRO A 179 12.15 -11.34 -14.32
N ARG A 180 10.90 -11.36 -13.87
CA ARG A 180 9.71 -11.39 -14.72
C ARG A 180 8.60 -10.52 -14.16
N SER A 181 7.84 -9.86 -15.04
CA SER A 181 6.59 -9.19 -14.70
C SER A 181 5.48 -10.21 -14.45
N ASN A 182 4.42 -9.78 -13.75
CA ASN A 182 3.16 -10.49 -13.81
C ASN A 182 2.45 -10.16 -15.16
N PRO A 183 1.59 -11.06 -15.68
CA PRO A 183 0.92 -10.86 -16.97
C PRO A 183 0.07 -9.57 -17.03
N ASP A 184 -0.49 -9.15 -15.91
CA ASP A 184 -1.32 -7.95 -15.76
C ASP A 184 -0.52 -6.70 -15.36
N GLY A 185 0.80 -6.78 -15.28
CA GLY A 185 1.67 -5.68 -14.86
C GLY A 185 1.62 -5.36 -13.37
N SER A 186 0.88 -6.14 -12.57
CA SER A 186 0.87 -6.01 -11.10
C SER A 186 2.19 -6.47 -10.48
N ILE A 187 2.40 -6.08 -9.23
CA ILE A 187 3.41 -6.70 -8.36
C ILE A 187 2.71 -7.40 -7.19
N CYS A 188 3.30 -8.45 -6.67
CA CYS A 188 2.70 -9.19 -5.56
C CYS A 188 2.94 -8.50 -4.21
N LEU A 189 2.46 -7.27 -4.11
CA LEU A 189 2.40 -6.45 -2.90
C LEU A 189 0.96 -6.02 -2.69
N HIS A 190 0.42 -6.30 -1.49
CA HIS A 190 -0.97 -6.07 -1.15
C HIS A 190 -1.09 -5.38 0.21
N ALA A 191 -1.75 -4.22 0.26
CA ALA A 191 -2.08 -3.55 1.51
C ALA A 191 -3.23 -4.30 2.20
N ARG A 192 -2.86 -5.29 3.02
CA ARG A 192 -3.74 -6.33 3.56
C ARG A 192 -4.62 -5.84 4.69
N TYR A 193 -4.06 -5.05 5.61
CA TYR A 193 -4.74 -4.65 6.84
C TYR A 193 -4.42 -3.22 7.21
N ILE A 194 -5.42 -2.51 7.70
CA ILE A 194 -5.29 -1.17 8.27
C ILE A 194 -6.03 -1.07 9.60
N ARG A 195 -5.40 -0.42 10.57
CA ARG A 195 -5.99 -0.10 11.86
C ARG A 195 -5.76 1.38 12.15
N LEU A 196 -6.83 2.07 12.46
CA LEU A 196 -6.80 3.50 12.81
C LEU A 196 -7.91 3.86 13.80
N VAL A 197 -7.69 4.93 14.55
CA VAL A 197 -8.75 5.56 15.33
C VAL A 197 -9.57 6.44 14.36
N HIS A 198 -10.89 6.24 14.33
CA HIS A 198 -11.75 7.00 13.42
C HIS A 198 -11.58 8.51 13.64
N PRO A 199 -11.35 9.31 12.58
CA PRO A 199 -10.99 10.72 12.72
C PRO A 199 -12.06 11.58 13.41
N VAL A 200 -13.31 11.13 13.44
CA VAL A 200 -14.43 11.89 14.03
C VAL A 200 -15.03 11.18 15.23
N SER A 201 -15.51 9.93 15.11
CA SER A 201 -16.14 9.17 16.20
C SER A 201 -15.17 8.73 17.30
N LYS A 202 -13.87 8.65 16.99
CA LYS A 202 -12.81 8.15 17.90
C LYS A 202 -12.88 6.65 18.19
N GLU A 203 -13.75 5.92 17.53
CA GLU A 203 -13.80 4.46 17.58
C GLU A 203 -12.61 3.83 16.86
N LEU A 204 -12.19 2.67 17.33
CA LEU A 204 -11.16 1.89 16.65
C LEU A 204 -11.75 1.22 15.42
N ILE A 205 -11.12 1.43 14.28
CA ILE A 205 -11.45 0.77 13.02
C ILE A 205 -10.34 -0.17 12.64
N GLU A 206 -10.71 -1.40 12.32
CA GLU A 206 -9.82 -2.44 11.80
C GLU A 206 -10.45 -3.02 10.54
N VAL A 207 -9.72 -3.00 9.44
CA VAL A 207 -10.20 -3.48 8.14
C VAL A 207 -9.14 -4.36 7.51
N GLU A 208 -9.59 -5.48 6.99
CA GLU A 208 -8.78 -6.42 6.23
C GLU A 208 -9.31 -6.54 4.80
N ALA A 209 -8.43 -6.45 3.80
CA ALA A 209 -8.78 -6.64 2.40
C ALA A 209 -8.53 -8.09 1.98
N PRO A 210 -9.47 -8.73 1.28
CA PRO A 210 -9.17 -10.00 0.62
C PRO A 210 -8.03 -9.80 -0.39
N VAL A 211 -7.16 -10.79 -0.48
CA VAL A 211 -6.07 -10.79 -1.46
C VAL A 211 -6.62 -10.85 -2.89
N PRO A 212 -5.86 -10.39 -3.89
CA PRO A 212 -6.26 -10.57 -5.29
C PRO A 212 -6.56 -12.03 -5.63
N PRO A 213 -7.56 -12.30 -6.50
CA PRO A 213 -7.90 -13.65 -6.88
C PRO A 213 -6.73 -14.32 -7.61
N GLY A 214 -6.57 -15.63 -7.42
CA GLY A 214 -5.55 -16.43 -8.08
C GLY A 214 -4.86 -17.43 -7.16
N ASN A 215 -4.30 -18.47 -7.76
CA ASN A 215 -3.70 -19.59 -7.02
C ASN A 215 -2.45 -19.18 -6.21
N LEU A 216 -1.76 -18.10 -6.63
CA LEU A 216 -0.54 -17.68 -5.97
C LEU A 216 -0.76 -17.28 -4.51
N TRP A 217 -1.76 -16.43 -4.26
CA TRP A 217 -2.04 -15.91 -2.91
C TRP A 217 -2.62 -16.96 -1.96
N ASN A 218 -3.31 -17.97 -2.52
CA ASN A 218 -3.96 -19.04 -1.76
C ASN A 218 -3.09 -20.31 -1.64
N GLY A 219 -1.94 -20.33 -2.29
CA GLY A 219 -1.07 -21.51 -2.38
C GLY A 219 0.05 -21.56 -1.33
N PHE A 220 -0.04 -20.77 -0.27
CA PHE A 220 0.96 -20.77 0.81
C PHE A 220 0.51 -21.62 1.97
N GLU A 221 1.39 -22.52 2.42
CA GLU A 221 1.26 -23.19 3.71
C GLU A 221 1.63 -22.20 4.80
N THR A 222 0.75 -22.05 5.78
CA THR A 222 0.97 -21.18 6.95
C THR A 222 2.09 -21.75 7.81
N ILE A 223 2.99 -20.89 8.29
CA ILE A 223 4.09 -21.23 9.18
C ILE A 223 3.70 -20.86 10.60
#